data_d923f423c87834fd99146a9214c6fdef
#
_entry.id   d923f423c87834fd99146a9214c6fdef
#
_cell.length_a   1.000
_cell.length_b   1.000
_cell.length_c   1.000
_cell.angle_alpha   90.00
_cell.angle_beta   90.00
_cell.angle_gamma   90.00
#
_symmetry.space_group_name_H-M   'P 1'
#
loop_
_entity.id
_entity.type
_entity.pdbx_description
1 polymer ?
#
loop_
_entity_poly.entity_id
_entity_poly.type
_entity_poly.pdbx_seq_one_letter_code
_entity_poly.pdbx_strand_id
1 'polypeptide(L)'
;MYHIAADAVVIFGVFKKQTDATPLAVINACKGRFAEFQRLAKSKKGRAVRKDKQRRLEPAGWKIGDTADFLQLSDEERRFIETKLALAGGLRRWRENLGLTQTDVAERIGSSQSRVAKMEVADRTVSTDLLLRSLFRLGANRRDVARLLSETRRTHAA
;
A
#
# COMPACT_ATOMS: atom_id res chain seq x y z
N MET A 1 -14.98 -5.74 2.73
CA MET A 1 -13.88 -6.74 2.66
C MET A 1 -13.02 -6.42 1.44
N TYR A 2 -11.71 -6.39 1.60
CA TYR A 2 -10.76 -6.02 0.55
C TYR A 2 -9.53 -6.95 0.58
N HIS A 3 -8.77 -6.96 -0.50
CA HIS A 3 -7.48 -7.65 -0.64
C HIS A 3 -6.46 -6.68 -1.23
N ILE A 4 -5.27 -6.67 -0.68
CA ILE A 4 -4.15 -5.86 -1.17
C ILE A 4 -3.30 -6.77 -2.06
N ALA A 5 -3.28 -6.48 -3.35
CA ALA A 5 -2.34 -7.07 -4.31
C ALA A 5 -1.10 -6.18 -4.42
N ALA A 6 -0.07 -6.63 -5.13
CA ALA A 6 1.21 -5.92 -5.25
C ALA A 6 1.07 -4.52 -5.90
N ASP A 7 0.04 -4.33 -6.72
CA ASP A 7 -0.21 -3.17 -7.58
C ASP A 7 -1.64 -2.61 -7.47
N ALA A 8 -2.49 -3.22 -6.64
CA ALA A 8 -3.90 -2.80 -6.54
C ALA A 8 -4.55 -3.19 -5.22
N VAL A 9 -5.56 -2.42 -4.81
CA VAL A 9 -6.50 -2.80 -3.75
C VAL A 9 -7.78 -3.30 -4.40
N VAL A 10 -8.13 -4.56 -4.16
CA VAL A 10 -9.33 -5.17 -4.72
C VAL A 10 -10.42 -5.20 -3.66
N ILE A 11 -11.51 -4.47 -3.89
CA ILE A 11 -12.66 -4.38 -2.97
C ILE A 11 -13.73 -5.37 -3.43
N PHE A 12 -14.01 -6.40 -2.61
CA PHE A 12 -15.01 -7.44 -2.91
C PHE A 12 -16.42 -7.08 -2.50
N GLY A 13 -16.59 -6.11 -1.64
CA GLY A 13 -17.90 -5.62 -1.24
C GLY A 13 -17.81 -4.50 -0.20
N VAL A 14 -18.71 -3.55 -0.36
CA VAL A 14 -18.96 -2.46 0.59
C VAL A 14 -20.40 -2.64 1.08
N PHE A 15 -20.62 -2.57 2.39
CA PHE A 15 -21.96 -2.65 2.99
C PHE A 15 -22.01 -1.79 4.26
N LYS A 16 -23.20 -1.27 4.54
CA LYS A 16 -23.44 -0.52 5.78
C LYS A 16 -23.57 -1.52 6.94
N LYS A 17 -22.66 -1.45 7.90
CA LYS A 17 -22.72 -2.28 9.10
C LYS A 17 -23.86 -1.79 9.98
N GLN A 18 -24.86 -2.64 10.22
CA GLN A 18 -26.01 -2.35 11.08
C GLN A 18 -25.98 -3.13 12.39
N THR A 19 -25.10 -4.12 12.51
CA THR A 19 -24.95 -4.98 13.68
C THR A 19 -23.47 -5.18 14.00
N ASP A 20 -23.16 -5.67 15.20
CA ASP A 20 -21.76 -5.94 15.60
C ASP A 20 -21.10 -7.06 14.78
N ALA A 21 -21.88 -7.98 14.26
CA ALA A 21 -21.38 -9.05 13.39
C ALA A 21 -21.68 -8.79 11.90
N THR A 22 -20.73 -9.15 11.05
CA THR A 22 -20.95 -9.10 9.59
C THR A 22 -21.86 -10.25 9.16
N PRO A 23 -22.96 -10.01 8.42
CA PRO A 23 -23.87 -11.06 7.98
C PRO A 23 -23.15 -12.16 7.18
N LEU A 24 -23.45 -13.43 7.47
CA LEU A 24 -22.82 -14.58 6.79
C LEU A 24 -22.99 -14.56 5.27
N ALA A 25 -24.13 -14.07 4.79
CA ALA A 25 -24.37 -13.93 3.34
C ALA A 25 -23.35 -12.99 2.68
N VAL A 26 -23.00 -11.87 3.33
CA VAL A 26 -21.99 -10.92 2.85
C VAL A 26 -20.60 -11.56 2.87
N ILE A 27 -20.28 -12.28 3.95
CA ILE A 27 -18.99 -13.01 4.06
C ILE A 27 -18.86 -14.04 2.94
N ASN A 28 -19.89 -14.84 2.69
CA ASN A 28 -19.87 -15.88 1.65
C ASN A 28 -19.79 -15.29 0.24
N ALA A 29 -20.52 -14.21 -0.04
CA ALA A 29 -20.42 -13.50 -1.31
C ALA A 29 -19.01 -12.94 -1.55
N CYS A 30 -18.39 -12.36 -0.51
CA CYS A 30 -17.02 -11.85 -0.59
C CYS A 30 -15.99 -12.98 -0.76
N LYS A 31 -16.16 -14.13 -0.09
CA LYS A 31 -15.30 -15.31 -0.27
C LYS A 31 -15.39 -15.86 -1.70
N GLY A 32 -16.60 -15.94 -2.27
CA GLY A 32 -16.79 -16.36 -3.67
C GLY A 32 -16.08 -15.44 -4.66
N ARG A 33 -16.25 -14.13 -4.51
CA ARG A 33 -15.56 -13.12 -5.35
C ARG A 33 -14.03 -13.17 -5.18
N PHE A 34 -13.54 -13.41 -3.98
CA PHE A 34 -12.11 -13.58 -3.72
C PHE A 34 -11.54 -14.82 -4.39
N ALA A 35 -12.23 -15.96 -4.31
CA ALA A 35 -11.82 -17.19 -4.98
C ALA A 35 -11.77 -17.03 -6.51
N GLU A 36 -12.76 -16.35 -7.08
CA GLU A 36 -12.79 -16.02 -8.51
C GLU A 36 -11.63 -15.09 -8.90
N PHE A 37 -11.38 -14.04 -8.11
CA PHE A 37 -10.22 -13.16 -8.30
C PHE A 37 -8.91 -13.94 -8.28
N GLN A 38 -8.69 -14.83 -7.30
CA GLN A 38 -7.47 -15.64 -7.21
C GLN A 38 -7.31 -16.56 -8.43
N ARG A 39 -8.41 -17.14 -8.94
CA ARG A 39 -8.37 -17.99 -10.14
C ARG A 39 -7.97 -17.18 -11.37
N LEU A 40 -8.50 -15.97 -11.52
CA LEU A 40 -8.17 -15.06 -12.62
C LEU A 40 -6.74 -14.50 -12.50
N ALA A 41 -6.29 -14.20 -11.29
CA ALA A 41 -4.94 -13.70 -11.02
C ALA A 41 -3.86 -14.76 -11.28
N LYS A 42 -4.13 -16.04 -10.96
CA LYS A 42 -3.22 -17.16 -11.28
C LYS A 42 -3.10 -17.42 -12.78
N SER A 43 -4.13 -17.10 -13.56
CA SER A 43 -4.14 -17.32 -15.01
C SER A 43 -3.39 -16.25 -15.82
N LYS A 44 -3.03 -15.12 -15.21
CA LYS A 44 -2.31 -14.03 -15.89
C LYS A 44 -1.35 -13.32 -14.93
N LYS A 45 -0.04 -13.59 -15.09
CA LYS A 45 1.04 -12.74 -14.56
C LYS A 45 0.72 -11.27 -14.80
N GLY A 46 0.77 -10.47 -13.72
CA GLY A 46 0.52 -9.05 -13.61
C GLY A 46 0.59 -8.26 -14.91
N ARG A 47 -0.57 -7.94 -15.45
CA ARG A 47 -0.69 -6.96 -16.54
C ARG A 47 -1.81 -6.01 -16.16
N ALA A 48 -1.51 -4.70 -16.19
CA ALA A 48 -2.51 -3.65 -16.13
C ALA A 48 -3.76 -4.05 -16.92
N VAL A 49 -4.93 -3.74 -16.40
CA VAL A 49 -6.20 -4.07 -17.09
C VAL A 49 -6.10 -3.55 -18.51
N ARG A 50 -6.09 -4.46 -19.50
CA ARG A 50 -5.98 -4.06 -20.90
C ARG A 50 -7.08 -3.07 -21.24
N LYS A 51 -6.78 -2.02 -21.99
CA LYS A 51 -7.74 -0.98 -22.45
C LYS A 51 -9.04 -1.58 -23.02
N ASP A 52 -8.93 -2.78 -23.64
CA ASP A 52 -10.10 -3.51 -24.17
C ASP A 52 -11.06 -4.01 -23.08
N LYS A 53 -10.54 -4.42 -21.92
CA LYS A 53 -11.36 -4.79 -20.76
C LYS A 53 -11.99 -3.57 -20.10
N GLN A 54 -11.26 -2.48 -20.04
CA GLN A 54 -11.73 -1.20 -19.52
C GLN A 54 -12.97 -0.74 -20.29
N ARG A 55 -12.89 -0.69 -21.64
CA ARG A 55 -14.00 -0.34 -22.52
C ARG A 55 -15.23 -1.24 -22.38
N ARG A 56 -15.09 -2.47 -21.91
CA ARG A 56 -16.21 -3.40 -21.70
C ARG A 56 -16.84 -3.25 -20.31
N LEU A 57 -16.08 -2.79 -19.32
CA LEU A 57 -16.53 -2.66 -17.94
C LEU A 57 -17.22 -1.31 -17.68
N GLU A 58 -16.78 -0.24 -18.33
CA GLU A 58 -17.35 1.10 -18.18
C GLU A 58 -18.85 1.16 -18.54
N PRO A 59 -19.32 0.57 -19.66
CA PRO A 59 -20.76 0.56 -20.00
C PRO A 59 -21.60 -0.27 -19.02
N ALA A 60 -20.97 -1.22 -18.31
CA ALA A 60 -21.61 -2.03 -17.28
C ALA A 60 -21.64 -1.33 -15.88
N GLY A 61 -21.32 -0.03 -15.84
CA GLY A 61 -21.36 0.77 -14.61
C GLY A 61 -20.14 0.64 -13.70
N TRP A 62 -19.06 -0.02 -14.17
CA TRP A 62 -17.81 -0.11 -13.41
C TRP A 62 -16.98 1.16 -13.63
N LYS A 63 -16.60 1.80 -12.52
CA LYS A 63 -15.57 2.85 -12.55
C LYS A 63 -14.21 2.20 -12.39
N ILE A 64 -13.35 2.37 -13.39
CA ILE A 64 -11.96 1.90 -13.36
C ILE A 64 -11.10 3.14 -13.12
N GLY A 65 -10.42 3.16 -12.00
CA GLY A 65 -9.53 4.22 -11.58
C GLY A 65 -8.47 3.67 -10.64
N ASP A 66 -7.58 4.51 -10.18
CA ASP A 66 -6.62 4.16 -9.15
C ASP A 66 -7.24 4.33 -7.73
N THR A 67 -6.47 4.00 -6.70
CA THR A 67 -6.90 4.14 -5.30
C THR A 67 -7.22 5.59 -4.94
N ALA A 68 -6.52 6.55 -5.54
CA ALA A 68 -6.74 7.97 -5.27
C ALA A 68 -8.04 8.47 -5.89
N ASP A 69 -8.38 7.99 -7.11
CA ASP A 69 -9.65 8.28 -7.77
C ASP A 69 -10.83 7.71 -6.96
N PHE A 70 -10.68 6.49 -6.43
CA PHE A 70 -11.70 5.86 -5.61
C PHE A 70 -11.93 6.59 -4.28
N LEU A 71 -10.85 7.05 -3.63
CA LEU A 71 -10.90 7.77 -2.37
C LEU A 71 -11.16 9.26 -2.54
N GLN A 72 -11.25 9.77 -3.78
CA GLN A 72 -11.41 11.19 -4.12
C GLN A 72 -10.35 12.06 -3.44
N LEU A 73 -9.10 11.56 -3.40
CA LEU A 73 -7.99 12.28 -2.80
C LEU A 73 -7.65 13.53 -3.62
N SER A 74 -7.38 14.63 -2.92
CA SER A 74 -6.76 15.79 -3.55
C SER A 74 -5.33 15.47 -4.01
N ASP A 75 -4.81 16.26 -4.94
CA ASP A 75 -3.42 16.11 -5.40
C ASP A 75 -2.40 16.26 -4.26
N GLU A 76 -2.71 17.09 -3.27
CA GLU A 76 -1.90 17.29 -2.07
C GLU A 76 -1.88 16.03 -1.20
N GLU A 77 -3.06 15.47 -0.90
CA GLU A 77 -3.19 14.24 -0.12
C GLU A 77 -2.52 13.05 -0.81
N ARG A 78 -2.69 12.93 -2.12
CA ARG A 78 -2.01 11.91 -2.94
C ARG A 78 -0.49 12.01 -2.76
N ARG A 79 0.09 13.21 -2.98
CA ARG A 79 1.54 13.44 -2.84
C ARG A 79 2.04 13.17 -1.42
N PHE A 80 1.26 13.54 -0.43
CA PHE A 80 1.60 13.26 0.97
C PHE A 80 1.65 11.76 1.26
N ILE A 81 0.62 11.02 0.83
CA ILE A 81 0.55 9.55 1.01
C ILE A 81 1.69 8.86 0.27
N GLU A 82 1.93 9.22 -1.00
CA GLU A 82 3.04 8.68 -1.80
C GLU A 82 4.39 8.93 -1.12
N THR A 83 4.61 10.14 -0.61
CA THR A 83 5.83 10.49 0.13
C THR A 83 6.00 9.62 1.38
N LYS A 84 4.93 9.46 2.16
CA LYS A 84 4.96 8.62 3.38
C LYS A 84 5.25 7.15 3.05
N LEU A 85 4.62 6.60 2.01
CA LEU A 85 4.85 5.24 1.54
C LEU A 85 6.29 5.05 1.03
N ALA A 86 6.83 6.03 0.30
CA ALA A 86 8.20 6.01 -0.19
C ALA A 86 9.22 5.95 0.96
N LEU A 87 9.02 6.77 1.98
CA LEU A 87 9.88 6.79 3.17
C LEU A 87 9.79 5.47 3.95
N ALA A 88 8.60 4.93 4.16
CA ALA A 88 8.39 3.68 4.88
C ALA A 88 9.02 2.48 4.15
N GLY A 89 8.74 2.34 2.84
CA GLY A 89 9.37 1.33 2.00
C GLY A 89 10.90 1.51 1.89
N GLY A 90 11.35 2.77 1.87
CA GLY A 90 12.77 3.14 1.92
C GLY A 90 13.44 2.70 3.21
N LEU A 91 12.80 2.92 4.35
CA LEU A 91 13.30 2.48 5.66
C LEU A 91 13.49 0.95 5.70
N ARG A 92 12.50 0.20 5.21
CA ARG A 92 12.57 -1.25 5.14
C ARG A 92 13.73 -1.71 4.25
N ARG A 93 13.85 -1.19 3.02
CA ARG A 93 14.97 -1.53 2.12
C ARG A 93 16.32 -1.16 2.71
N TRP A 94 16.41 -0.01 3.39
CA TRP A 94 17.64 0.44 4.05
C TRP A 94 18.07 -0.53 5.14
N ARG A 95 17.14 -0.96 5.99
CA ARG A 95 17.35 -1.99 6.99
C ARG A 95 17.85 -3.31 6.38
N GLU A 96 17.15 -3.78 5.35
CA GLU A 96 17.48 -5.03 4.65
C GLU A 96 18.88 -4.97 4.02
N ASN A 97 19.24 -3.85 3.40
CA ASN A 97 20.58 -3.63 2.83
C ASN A 97 21.69 -3.60 3.88
N LEU A 98 21.39 -3.17 5.10
CA LEU A 98 22.32 -3.21 6.23
C LEU A 98 22.36 -4.59 6.92
N GLY A 99 21.57 -5.56 6.49
CA GLY A 99 21.46 -6.88 7.11
C GLY A 99 20.85 -6.86 8.52
N LEU A 100 20.10 -5.81 8.88
CA LEU A 100 19.55 -5.61 10.21
C LEU A 100 18.17 -6.24 10.36
N THR A 101 17.89 -6.75 11.57
CA THR A 101 16.51 -7.11 11.97
C THR A 101 15.73 -5.86 12.40
N GLN A 102 14.41 -5.97 12.53
CA GLN A 102 13.60 -4.87 13.10
C GLN A 102 13.97 -4.55 14.55
N THR A 103 14.45 -5.54 15.31
CA THR A 103 14.92 -5.36 16.68
C THR A 103 16.20 -4.54 16.71
N ASP A 104 17.18 -4.85 15.85
CA ASP A 104 18.43 -4.09 15.75
C ASP A 104 18.16 -2.62 15.37
N VAL A 105 17.23 -2.40 14.46
CA VAL A 105 16.80 -1.03 14.11
C VAL A 105 16.17 -0.34 15.32
N ALA A 106 15.28 -1.03 16.04
CA ALA A 106 14.62 -0.47 17.23
C ALA A 106 15.63 -0.01 18.28
N GLU A 107 16.64 -0.82 18.57
CA GLU A 107 17.74 -0.47 19.47
C GLU A 107 18.52 0.76 18.99
N ARG A 108 18.91 0.80 17.71
CA ARG A 108 19.68 1.92 17.13
C ARG A 108 18.93 3.25 17.16
N ILE A 109 17.61 3.21 16.96
CA ILE A 109 16.79 4.43 16.93
C ILE A 109 16.16 4.76 18.30
N GLY A 110 16.40 3.95 19.33
CA GLY A 110 15.81 4.13 20.67
C GLY A 110 14.29 3.97 20.65
N SER A 111 13.78 2.89 20.04
CA SER A 111 12.36 2.62 19.86
C SER A 111 12.03 1.15 20.17
N SER A 112 10.80 0.73 19.92
CA SER A 112 10.39 -0.67 20.03
C SER A 112 10.30 -1.34 18.65
N GLN A 113 10.53 -2.67 18.61
CA GLN A 113 10.38 -3.47 17.38
C GLN A 113 8.98 -3.31 16.76
N SER A 114 7.93 -3.31 17.58
CA SER A 114 6.55 -3.10 17.09
C SER A 114 6.35 -1.74 16.43
N ARG A 115 7.05 -0.70 16.91
CA ARG A 115 7.01 0.62 16.29
C ARG A 115 7.77 0.65 14.96
N VAL A 116 8.91 -0.05 14.87
CA VAL A 116 9.64 -0.23 13.60
C VAL A 116 8.77 -0.97 12.58
N ALA A 117 8.10 -2.05 12.98
CA ALA A 117 7.16 -2.76 12.10
C ALA A 117 6.05 -1.82 11.57
N LYS A 118 5.48 -0.96 12.41
CA LYS A 118 4.50 0.06 11.99
C LYS A 118 5.11 1.11 11.05
N MET A 119 6.36 1.51 11.26
CA MET A 119 7.06 2.43 10.36
C MET A 119 7.21 1.84 8.97
N GLU A 120 7.58 0.58 8.84
CA GLU A 120 7.83 -0.09 7.56
C GLU A 120 6.55 -0.33 6.73
N VAL A 121 5.37 -0.34 7.36
CA VAL A 121 4.07 -0.45 6.68
C VAL A 121 3.35 0.89 6.53
N ALA A 122 4.01 2.00 6.84
CA ALA A 122 3.43 3.35 6.79
C ALA A 122 2.15 3.50 7.62
N ASP A 123 2.07 2.84 8.78
CA ASP A 123 0.90 2.90 9.66
C ASP A 123 0.46 4.36 9.90
N ARG A 124 -0.85 4.58 10.05
CA ARG A 124 -1.43 5.92 10.23
C ARG A 124 -0.87 6.67 11.44
N THR A 125 -0.47 5.95 12.48
CA THR A 125 0.06 6.52 13.74
C THR A 125 1.52 6.96 13.62
N VAL A 126 2.20 6.64 12.51
CA VAL A 126 3.59 6.99 12.26
C VAL A 126 3.65 8.29 11.46
N SER A 127 4.38 9.29 11.97
CA SER A 127 4.61 10.54 11.25
C SER A 127 5.75 10.44 10.23
N THR A 128 5.72 11.29 9.21
CA THR A 128 6.80 11.41 8.22
C THR A 128 8.11 11.89 8.86
N ASP A 129 8.04 12.76 9.87
CA ASP A 129 9.19 13.20 10.66
C ASP A 129 9.90 12.02 11.32
N LEU A 130 9.13 11.10 11.93
CA LEU A 130 9.69 9.91 12.56
C LEU A 130 10.41 9.01 11.55
N LEU A 131 9.85 8.84 10.35
CA LEU A 131 10.47 8.05 9.27
C LEU A 131 11.80 8.68 8.82
N LEU A 132 11.82 9.99 8.61
CA LEU A 132 13.02 10.73 8.22
C LEU A 132 14.12 10.64 9.28
N ARG A 133 13.78 10.90 10.55
CA ARG A 133 14.73 10.78 11.67
C ARG A 133 15.30 9.37 11.80
N SER A 134 14.47 8.36 11.60
CA SER A 134 14.90 6.96 11.65
C SER A 134 15.88 6.62 10.54
N LEU A 135 15.63 7.08 9.29
CA LEU A 135 16.55 6.92 8.17
C LEU A 135 17.91 7.59 8.47
N PHE A 136 17.90 8.83 8.98
CA PHE A 136 19.14 9.54 9.31
C PHE A 136 19.90 8.85 10.45
N ARG A 137 19.23 8.34 11.48
CA ARG A 137 19.87 7.56 12.57
C ARG A 137 20.48 6.24 12.06
N LEU A 138 19.94 5.67 10.98
CA LEU A 138 20.50 4.49 10.32
C LEU A 138 21.60 4.84 9.30
N GLY A 139 22.03 6.11 9.22
CA GLY A 139 23.14 6.56 8.40
C GLY A 139 22.76 7.00 6.99
N ALA A 140 21.48 7.07 6.64
CA ALA A 140 21.06 7.66 5.37
C ALA A 140 21.39 9.17 5.32
N ASN A 141 21.81 9.67 4.18
CA ASN A 141 22.05 11.09 3.96
C ASN A 141 20.92 11.73 3.12
N ARG A 142 20.99 13.05 2.90
CA ARG A 142 19.96 13.79 2.14
C ARG A 142 19.81 13.28 0.70
N ARG A 143 20.90 12.85 0.07
CA ARG A 143 20.87 12.34 -1.31
C ARG A 143 20.16 10.98 -1.37
N ASP A 144 20.35 10.15 -0.36
CA ASP A 144 19.66 8.86 -0.24
C ASP A 144 18.16 9.06 -0.09
N VAL A 145 17.74 9.96 0.80
CA VAL A 145 16.32 10.31 0.96
C VAL A 145 15.73 10.86 -0.34
N ALA A 146 16.43 11.76 -1.04
CA ALA A 146 15.98 12.30 -2.32
C ALA A 146 15.82 11.18 -3.38
N ARG A 147 16.73 10.20 -3.39
CA ARG A 147 16.64 9.02 -4.28
C ARG A 147 15.42 8.17 -3.96
N LEU A 148 15.16 7.87 -2.69
CA LEU A 148 13.98 7.12 -2.25
C LEU A 148 12.68 7.78 -2.71
N LEU A 149 12.59 9.11 -2.61
CA LEU A 149 11.42 9.88 -3.05
C LEU A 149 11.27 9.93 -4.57
N SER A 150 12.38 9.91 -5.32
CA SER A 150 12.34 9.94 -6.79
C SER A 150 12.01 8.58 -7.43
N GLU A 151 12.38 7.46 -6.80
CA GLU A 151 12.11 6.11 -7.28
C GLU A 151 10.61 5.77 -7.31
N THR A 152 9.83 6.31 -6.38
CA THR A 152 8.38 6.08 -6.28
C THR A 152 7.63 6.60 -7.51
N ARG A 153 8.13 7.62 -8.21
CA ARG A 153 7.54 8.13 -9.45
C ARG A 153 7.60 7.13 -10.61
N ARG A 154 8.56 6.20 -10.62
CA ARG A 154 8.74 5.25 -11.74
C ARG A 154 7.78 4.07 -11.69
N THR A 155 7.25 3.72 -10.54
CA THR A 155 6.34 2.58 -10.40
C THR A 155 4.89 2.89 -10.77
N HIS A 156 4.50 4.16 -10.87
CA HIS A 156 3.15 4.59 -11.25
C HIS A 156 3.04 5.11 -12.69
N ALA A 157 4.16 5.23 -13.41
CA ALA A 157 4.20 5.75 -14.79
C ALA A 157 4.35 4.67 -15.88
N ALA A 158 4.21 3.37 -15.52
CA ALA A 158 4.36 2.25 -16.47
C ALA A 158 3.02 1.47 -16.68
#